data_78857920ac4e13a9fdc621e729fd03b5
#
_entry.id   78857920ac4e13a9fdc621e729fd03b5
#
_cell.length_a   1.000
_cell.length_b   1.000
_cell.length_c   1.000
_cell.angle_alpha   90.00
_cell.angle_beta   90.00
_cell.angle_gamma   90.00
#
_symmetry.space_group_name_H-M   'P 1'
#
loop_
_entity.id
_entity.type
_entity.pdbx_description
1 polymer ?
#
loop_
_entity_poly.entity_id
_entity_poly.type
_entity_poly.pdbx_seq_one_letter_code
_entity_poly.pdbx_strand_id
1 'polypeptide(L)'
;MKFTFIKSLLIAFAVSLFSSFQLMATDMHGVMCGGEIRPADQAVVDQFMSDNPGVNVTMEAVPWGTCQDKVINLAIAGDPVSFSYVGSRTLKGLAENGHIVAVDIPDSQKKMYQPGILDTVSYKGNIWGYPHAFSTKALFMNCGLIEQAGLACEGPQSWDELYSMAESVKNNTGAAGIGLTGKDFDNTMHQFLNYLYSNGGQVIDPATNAITLDSPNTVETLEFYAKLANVSQEGPLAWERSQLTELFNDEQIAMYINGPWGAGQHKEEL
;
A
#
# COMPACT_ATOMS: atom_id res chain seq x y z
N MET A 1 74.90 15.38 -20.24
CA MET A 1 73.83 14.43 -20.71
C MET A 1 73.19 13.62 -19.56
N LYS A 2 73.14 14.08 -18.32
CA LYS A 2 72.53 13.33 -17.19
C LYS A 2 71.34 14.00 -16.50
N PHE A 3 71.00 15.25 -16.88
CA PHE A 3 69.91 16.00 -16.25
C PHE A 3 68.55 15.92 -16.99
N THR A 4 68.52 15.49 -18.23
CA THR A 4 67.32 15.43 -19.04
C THR A 4 66.48 14.13 -18.79
N PHE A 5 67.14 13.05 -18.36
CA PHE A 5 66.46 11.77 -18.12
C PHE A 5 65.62 11.77 -16.82
N ILE A 6 66.03 12.53 -15.78
CA ILE A 6 65.33 12.56 -14.50
C ILE A 6 64.03 13.38 -14.58
N LYS A 7 63.97 14.41 -15.40
CA LYS A 7 62.73 15.20 -15.57
C LYS A 7 61.66 14.46 -16.33
N SER A 8 62.02 13.62 -17.29
CA SER A 8 61.06 12.78 -18.01
C SER A 8 60.48 11.64 -17.19
N LEU A 9 61.23 11.11 -16.22
CA LEU A 9 60.76 10.04 -15.33
C LEU A 9 59.79 10.56 -14.24
N LEU A 10 59.96 11.80 -13.78
CA LEU A 10 59.06 12.43 -12.80
C LEU A 10 57.72 12.87 -13.41
N ILE A 11 57.70 13.21 -14.69
CA ILE A 11 56.43 13.57 -15.38
C ILE A 11 55.64 12.28 -15.70
N ALA A 12 56.28 11.16 -16.06
CA ALA A 12 55.61 9.89 -16.27
C ALA A 12 55.04 9.29 -14.96
N PHE A 13 55.65 9.57 -13.81
CA PHE A 13 55.14 9.10 -12.51
C PHE A 13 53.98 9.97 -11.98
N ALA A 14 53.94 11.24 -12.33
CA ALA A 14 52.86 12.15 -11.95
C ALA A 14 51.56 11.89 -12.79
N VAL A 15 51.69 11.42 -14.02
CA VAL A 15 50.54 11.09 -14.89
C VAL A 15 49.90 9.74 -14.50
N SER A 16 50.69 8.81 -13.92
CA SER A 16 50.16 7.49 -13.49
C SER A 16 49.45 7.52 -12.13
N LEU A 17 49.52 8.63 -11.37
CA LEU A 17 48.79 8.79 -10.09
C LEU A 17 47.38 9.36 -10.25
N PHE A 18 46.99 9.79 -11.47
CA PHE A 18 45.66 10.30 -11.74
C PHE A 18 44.69 9.26 -12.35
N SER A 19 45.12 8.01 -12.48
CA SER A 19 44.33 6.95 -13.12
C SER A 19 43.98 5.87 -12.11
N SER A 20 43.05 6.10 -11.24
CA SER A 20 42.17 5.05 -10.67
C SER A 20 41.37 5.56 -9.47
N PHE A 21 40.68 6.68 -9.61
CA PHE A 21 39.40 6.75 -8.92
C PHE A 21 38.45 5.93 -9.78
N GLN A 22 38.49 4.62 -9.68
CA GLN A 22 37.34 3.81 -10.03
C GLN A 22 36.24 4.28 -9.09
N LEU A 23 35.28 5.03 -9.61
CA LEU A 23 34.00 5.19 -8.95
C LEU A 23 33.49 3.75 -8.74
N MET A 24 33.58 3.28 -7.50
CA MET A 24 32.90 2.03 -7.13
C MET A 24 31.43 2.29 -7.38
N ALA A 25 30.85 1.58 -8.34
CA ALA A 25 29.42 1.64 -8.56
C ALA A 25 28.73 1.24 -7.27
N THR A 26 27.81 2.08 -6.81
CA THR A 26 26.97 1.75 -5.64
C THR A 26 25.70 1.10 -6.17
N ASP A 27 25.56 -0.20 -5.98
CA ASP A 27 24.35 -0.92 -6.31
C ASP A 27 23.32 -0.75 -5.18
N MET A 28 22.12 -0.34 -5.55
CA MET A 28 20.97 -0.23 -4.66
C MET A 28 19.85 -1.14 -5.16
N HIS A 29 19.22 -1.83 -4.24
CA HIS A 29 18.07 -2.68 -4.55
C HIS A 29 16.86 -2.25 -3.73
N GLY A 30 15.72 -2.03 -4.40
CA GLY A 30 14.45 -1.66 -3.82
C GLY A 30 13.39 -2.74 -3.98
N VAL A 31 12.57 -2.95 -2.94
CA VAL A 31 11.39 -3.82 -3.01
C VAL A 31 10.13 -2.97 -2.97
N MET A 32 9.31 -3.08 -4.02
CA MET A 32 8.08 -2.31 -4.20
C MET A 32 6.86 -3.21 -4.00
N CYS A 33 6.14 -3.01 -2.91
CA CYS A 33 4.90 -3.74 -2.63
C CYS A 33 3.75 -3.22 -3.51
N GLY A 34 3.05 -4.12 -4.19
CA GLY A 34 1.90 -3.77 -5.04
C GLY A 34 1.79 -4.62 -6.30
N GLY A 35 2.84 -5.41 -6.59
CA GLY A 35 2.84 -6.33 -7.73
C GLY A 35 3.32 -5.72 -9.05
N GLU A 36 3.56 -4.39 -9.10
CA GLU A 36 4.07 -3.69 -10.27
C GLU A 36 4.98 -2.53 -9.89
N ILE A 37 5.88 -2.14 -10.78
CA ILE A 37 6.63 -0.88 -10.69
C ILE A 37 5.83 0.16 -11.46
N ARG A 38 5.33 1.17 -10.76
CA ARG A 38 4.56 2.23 -11.40
C ARG A 38 5.47 3.10 -12.28
N PRO A 39 4.99 3.59 -13.43
CA PRO A 39 5.79 4.45 -14.30
C PRO A 39 6.40 5.68 -13.59
N ALA A 40 5.69 6.26 -12.63
CA ALA A 40 6.19 7.38 -11.85
C ALA A 40 7.37 6.99 -10.94
N ASP A 41 7.34 5.81 -10.32
CA ASP A 41 8.43 5.30 -9.48
C ASP A 41 9.67 5.03 -10.33
N GLN A 42 9.49 4.42 -11.50
CA GLN A 42 10.59 4.19 -12.44
C GLN A 42 11.22 5.50 -12.91
N ALA A 43 10.41 6.50 -13.27
CA ALA A 43 10.91 7.80 -13.71
C ALA A 43 11.74 8.51 -12.63
N VAL A 44 11.34 8.42 -11.35
CA VAL A 44 12.12 8.97 -10.23
C VAL A 44 13.47 8.26 -10.10
N VAL A 45 13.49 6.94 -10.20
CA VAL A 45 14.72 6.14 -10.13
C VAL A 45 15.65 6.45 -11.30
N ASP A 46 15.12 6.55 -12.51
CA ASP A 46 15.91 6.89 -13.71
C ASP A 46 16.53 8.29 -13.59
N GLN A 47 15.77 9.26 -13.07
CA GLN A 47 16.27 10.61 -12.79
C GLN A 47 17.36 10.59 -11.72
N PHE A 48 17.15 9.82 -10.63
CA PHE A 48 18.13 9.69 -9.56
C PHE A 48 19.45 9.10 -10.07
N MET A 49 19.42 8.06 -10.90
CA MET A 49 20.62 7.49 -11.51
C MET A 49 21.31 8.47 -12.46
N SER A 50 20.53 9.25 -13.21
CA SER A 50 21.07 10.31 -14.08
C SER A 50 21.80 11.40 -13.30
N ASP A 51 21.26 11.80 -12.16
CA ASP A 51 21.81 12.84 -11.30
C ASP A 51 23.01 12.34 -10.44
N ASN A 52 23.14 11.02 -10.30
CA ASN A 52 24.18 10.39 -9.47
C ASN A 52 24.98 9.36 -10.29
N PRO A 53 25.87 9.78 -11.18
CA PRO A 53 26.71 8.86 -11.97
C PRO A 53 27.50 7.91 -11.06
N GLY A 54 27.41 6.60 -11.34
CA GLY A 54 28.05 5.55 -10.55
C GLY A 54 27.12 4.91 -9.50
N VAL A 55 25.86 5.35 -9.41
CA VAL A 55 24.82 4.63 -8.68
C VAL A 55 23.97 3.84 -9.65
N ASN A 56 23.74 2.57 -9.34
CA ASN A 56 22.85 1.70 -10.09
C ASN A 56 21.69 1.28 -9.16
N VAL A 57 20.47 1.54 -9.56
CA VAL A 57 19.27 1.22 -8.78
C VAL A 57 18.43 0.19 -9.52
N THR A 58 18.09 -0.90 -8.84
CA THR A 58 17.15 -1.90 -9.31
C THR A 58 15.93 -1.94 -8.42
N MET A 59 14.76 -2.18 -8.99
CA MET A 59 13.52 -2.38 -8.24
C MET A 59 12.91 -3.74 -8.55
N GLU A 60 12.39 -4.39 -7.52
CA GLU A 60 11.62 -5.62 -7.63
C GLU A 60 10.17 -5.36 -7.21
N ALA A 61 9.22 -5.72 -8.08
CA ALA A 61 7.79 -5.68 -7.75
C ALA A 61 7.38 -6.99 -7.07
N VAL A 62 6.74 -6.89 -5.92
CA VAL A 62 6.27 -8.05 -5.14
C VAL A 62 4.80 -7.86 -4.79
N PRO A 63 3.92 -8.88 -4.98
CA PRO A 63 2.52 -8.78 -4.61
C PRO A 63 2.33 -8.36 -3.15
N TRP A 64 1.34 -7.49 -2.90
CA TRP A 64 1.10 -6.91 -1.57
C TRP A 64 1.00 -7.96 -0.46
N GLY A 65 0.38 -9.11 -0.74
CA GLY A 65 0.14 -10.18 0.24
C GLY A 65 1.39 -10.87 0.77
N THR A 66 2.53 -10.77 0.08
CA THR A 66 3.79 -11.46 0.43
C THR A 66 4.97 -10.52 0.60
N CYS A 67 4.82 -9.28 0.13
CA CYS A 67 5.92 -8.33 0.05
C CYS A 67 6.46 -7.93 1.43
N GLN A 68 5.58 -7.66 2.36
CA GLN A 68 5.99 -7.13 3.67
C GLN A 68 6.74 -8.19 4.48
N ASP A 69 6.30 -9.44 4.40
CA ASP A 69 7.03 -10.56 5.00
C ASP A 69 8.39 -10.77 4.34
N LYS A 70 8.47 -10.60 3.00
CA LYS A 70 9.76 -10.63 2.30
C LYS A 70 10.73 -9.59 2.82
N VAL A 71 10.30 -8.32 2.93
CA VAL A 71 11.14 -7.23 3.44
C VAL A 71 11.61 -7.50 4.87
N ILE A 72 10.72 -7.97 5.74
CA ILE A 72 11.05 -8.34 7.12
C ILE A 72 12.06 -9.47 7.15
N ASN A 73 11.83 -10.53 6.39
CA ASN A 73 12.71 -11.71 6.36
C ASN A 73 14.11 -11.37 5.83
N LEU A 74 14.22 -10.54 4.79
CA LEU A 74 15.51 -10.05 4.29
C LEU A 74 16.26 -9.25 5.37
N ALA A 75 15.57 -8.36 6.08
CA ALA A 75 16.16 -7.59 7.16
C ALA A 75 16.66 -8.49 8.31
N ILE A 76 15.87 -9.50 8.71
CA ILE A 76 16.26 -10.47 9.75
C ILE A 76 17.45 -11.33 9.30
N ALA A 77 17.52 -11.69 8.02
CA ALA A 77 18.62 -12.47 7.45
C ALA A 77 19.95 -11.67 7.36
N GLY A 78 19.92 -10.36 7.63
CA GLY A 78 21.10 -9.49 7.50
C GLY A 78 21.43 -9.09 6.07
N ASP A 79 20.46 -9.23 5.15
CA ASP A 79 20.52 -8.82 3.74
C ASP A 79 19.41 -7.79 3.43
N PRO A 80 19.40 -6.64 4.13
CA PRO A 80 18.32 -5.67 3.98
C PRO A 80 18.40 -5.00 2.60
N VAL A 81 17.23 -4.73 2.02
CA VAL A 81 17.13 -3.92 0.81
C VAL A 81 17.51 -2.45 1.10
N SER A 82 17.99 -1.73 0.08
CA SER A 82 18.39 -0.33 0.21
C SER A 82 17.20 0.58 0.53
N PHE A 83 16.03 0.26 -0.03
CA PHE A 83 14.76 0.92 0.26
C PHE A 83 13.59 -0.02 -0.03
N SER A 84 12.42 0.28 0.53
CA SER A 84 11.21 -0.48 0.22
C SER A 84 9.96 0.38 0.37
N TYR A 85 8.94 0.08 -0.45
CA TYR A 85 7.58 0.56 -0.24
C TYR A 85 6.79 -0.47 0.56
N VAL A 86 6.44 -0.13 1.78
CA VAL A 86 5.70 -1.00 2.71
C VAL A 86 4.52 -0.29 3.36
N GLY A 87 3.60 -1.03 3.94
CA GLY A 87 2.53 -0.46 4.76
C GLY A 87 3.07 0.18 6.04
N SER A 88 2.48 1.32 6.45
CA SER A 88 2.90 2.05 7.65
C SER A 88 2.87 1.21 8.94
N ARG A 89 1.98 0.21 9.02
CA ARG A 89 1.95 -0.73 10.14
C ARG A 89 3.23 -1.57 10.26
N THR A 90 3.82 -1.96 9.13
CA THR A 90 5.08 -2.74 9.08
C THR A 90 6.28 -1.88 9.47
N LEU A 91 6.27 -0.60 9.09
CA LEU A 91 7.35 0.34 9.35
C LEU A 91 7.69 0.46 10.83
N LYS A 92 6.70 0.52 11.73
CA LYS A 92 6.94 0.63 13.17
C LYS A 92 7.68 -0.58 13.72
N GLY A 93 7.32 -1.78 13.30
CA GLY A 93 8.01 -3.01 13.67
C GLY A 93 9.45 -3.05 13.15
N LEU A 94 9.69 -2.63 11.91
CA LEU A 94 11.04 -2.53 11.36
C LEU A 94 11.90 -1.51 12.12
N ALA A 95 11.33 -0.36 12.48
CA ALA A 95 12.02 0.67 13.25
C ALA A 95 12.36 0.18 14.67
N GLU A 96 11.43 -0.50 15.35
CA GLU A 96 11.62 -0.99 16.71
C GLU A 96 12.73 -2.06 16.81
N ASN A 97 12.84 -2.89 15.78
CA ASN A 97 13.86 -3.93 15.70
C ASN A 97 15.17 -3.48 15.06
N GLY A 98 15.31 -2.19 14.72
CA GLY A 98 16.55 -1.63 14.15
C GLY A 98 16.85 -2.07 12.72
N HIS A 99 15.81 -2.47 11.97
CA HIS A 99 15.94 -2.94 10.60
C HIS A 99 15.88 -1.81 9.54
N ILE A 100 15.50 -0.61 9.97
CA ILE A 100 15.50 0.60 9.14
C ILE A 100 16.13 1.75 9.91
N VAL A 101 16.53 2.79 9.19
CA VAL A 101 17.08 4.02 9.75
C VAL A 101 16.06 5.15 9.74
N ALA A 102 16.14 6.05 10.71
CA ALA A 102 15.34 7.26 10.70
C ALA A 102 15.74 8.16 9.52
N VAL A 103 14.78 8.85 8.97
CA VAL A 103 14.98 9.81 7.87
C VAL A 103 14.70 11.23 8.35
N ASP A 104 15.46 12.17 7.81
CA ASP A 104 15.22 13.60 8.04
C ASP A 104 14.47 14.18 6.83
N ILE A 105 13.21 14.56 7.05
CA ILE A 105 12.40 15.22 6.02
C ILE A 105 12.52 16.73 6.24
N PRO A 106 12.99 17.51 5.26
CA PRO A 106 13.07 18.96 5.37
C PRO A 106 11.68 19.58 5.68
N ASP A 107 11.65 20.63 6.48
CA ASP A 107 10.38 21.28 6.87
C ASP A 107 9.57 21.81 5.68
N SER A 108 10.24 22.19 4.59
CA SER A 108 9.57 22.54 3.33
C SER A 108 8.78 21.39 2.73
N GLN A 109 9.28 20.16 2.85
CA GLN A 109 8.60 18.95 2.37
C GLN A 109 7.54 18.48 3.36
N LYS A 110 7.79 18.56 4.69
CA LYS A 110 6.77 18.21 5.69
C LYS A 110 5.46 18.96 5.47
N LYS A 111 5.55 20.25 5.09
CA LYS A 111 4.37 21.10 4.81
C LYS A 111 3.56 20.69 3.59
N MET A 112 4.10 19.82 2.73
CA MET A 112 3.40 19.31 1.54
C MET A 112 2.46 18.15 1.88
N TYR A 113 2.62 17.52 3.06
CA TYR A 113 1.78 16.41 3.49
C TYR A 113 0.52 16.92 4.21
N GLN A 114 -0.57 16.21 4.02
CA GLN A 114 -1.79 16.44 4.78
C GLN A 114 -1.55 16.16 6.28
N PRO A 115 -2.25 16.87 7.18
CA PRO A 115 -2.19 16.57 8.61
C PRO A 115 -2.47 15.09 8.88
N GLY A 116 -1.70 14.51 9.78
CA GLY A 116 -1.81 13.09 10.16
C GLY A 116 -1.10 12.09 9.22
N ILE A 117 -0.73 12.47 7.99
CA ILE A 117 0.01 11.56 7.10
C ILE A 117 1.41 11.27 7.66
N LEU A 118 2.11 12.28 8.16
CA LEU A 118 3.44 12.11 8.77
C LEU A 118 3.39 11.27 10.05
N ASP A 119 2.27 11.28 10.78
CA ASP A 119 2.09 10.47 11.98
C ASP A 119 2.14 8.96 11.67
N THR A 120 1.71 8.57 10.45
CA THR A 120 1.73 7.17 10.03
C THR A 120 3.13 6.60 9.89
N VAL A 121 4.13 7.45 9.62
CA VAL A 121 5.56 7.09 9.49
C VAL A 121 6.40 7.57 10.67
N SER A 122 5.77 8.14 11.70
CA SER A 122 6.43 8.61 12.91
C SER A 122 6.35 7.56 14.03
N TYR A 123 7.45 7.35 14.73
CA TYR A 123 7.52 6.44 15.85
C TYR A 123 8.63 6.85 16.83
N LYS A 124 8.33 6.89 18.13
CA LYS A 124 9.26 7.28 19.19
C LYS A 124 10.01 8.59 18.89
N GLY A 125 9.27 9.60 18.37
CA GLY A 125 9.81 10.95 18.11
C GLY A 125 10.65 11.09 16.83
N ASN A 126 10.83 10.03 16.04
CA ASN A 126 11.54 10.05 14.77
C ASN A 126 10.59 9.76 13.61
N ILE A 127 10.97 10.20 12.41
CA ILE A 127 10.34 9.82 11.14
C ILE A 127 11.17 8.68 10.53
N TRP A 128 10.50 7.61 10.11
CA TRP A 128 11.14 6.38 9.66
C TRP A 128 10.95 6.06 8.18
N GLY A 129 10.32 6.97 7.46
CA GLY A 129 10.12 6.83 6.03
C GLY A 129 9.42 8.04 5.44
N TYR A 130 9.46 8.16 4.12
CA TYR A 130 8.70 9.16 3.38
C TYR A 130 7.29 8.61 3.09
N PRO A 131 6.21 9.34 3.42
CA PRO A 131 4.88 8.96 2.98
C PRO A 131 4.84 8.95 1.45
N HIS A 132 4.63 7.78 0.87
CA HIS A 132 4.66 7.59 -0.57
C HIS A 132 3.26 7.62 -1.19
N ALA A 133 2.30 6.97 -0.54
CA ALA A 133 0.90 6.98 -0.94
C ALA A 133 0.00 6.83 0.28
N PHE A 134 -1.17 7.44 0.21
CA PHE A 134 -2.28 7.13 1.10
C PHE A 134 -3.54 6.91 0.27
N SER A 135 -4.48 6.19 0.82
CA SER A 135 -5.73 5.93 0.11
C SER A 135 -6.91 5.97 1.06
N THR A 136 -8.00 6.50 0.57
CA THR A 136 -9.32 6.30 1.15
C THR A 136 -9.97 5.06 0.55
N LYS A 137 -11.08 4.61 1.12
CA LYS A 137 -11.89 3.53 0.57
C LYS A 137 -13.23 4.10 0.10
N ALA A 138 -13.78 3.47 -0.94
CA ALA A 138 -15.11 3.79 -1.46
C ALA A 138 -15.85 2.50 -1.81
N LEU A 139 -17.17 2.57 -1.81
CA LEU A 139 -18.02 1.53 -2.36
C LEU A 139 -17.99 1.65 -3.89
N PHE A 140 -17.51 0.61 -4.56
CA PHE A 140 -17.61 0.45 -6.00
C PHE A 140 -18.90 -0.27 -6.32
N MET A 141 -19.59 0.18 -7.36
CA MET A 141 -20.92 -0.30 -7.73
C MET A 141 -20.98 -0.62 -9.22
N ASN A 142 -21.42 -1.81 -9.58
CA ASN A 142 -21.75 -2.20 -10.95
C ASN A 142 -23.18 -1.77 -11.25
N CYS A 143 -23.34 -0.66 -11.95
CA CYS A 143 -24.64 -0.10 -12.28
C CYS A 143 -25.48 -1.04 -13.15
N GLY A 144 -24.86 -1.82 -14.03
CA GLY A 144 -25.58 -2.78 -14.86
C GLY A 144 -26.33 -3.83 -14.02
N LEU A 145 -25.65 -4.42 -13.02
CA LEU A 145 -26.30 -5.38 -12.11
C LEU A 145 -27.35 -4.75 -11.19
N ILE A 146 -27.09 -3.52 -10.73
CA ILE A 146 -28.04 -2.80 -9.87
C ILE A 146 -29.32 -2.46 -10.64
N GLU A 147 -29.19 -1.95 -11.85
CA GLU A 147 -30.33 -1.63 -12.73
C GLU A 147 -31.08 -2.89 -13.18
N GLN A 148 -30.38 -4.00 -13.46
CA GLN A 148 -30.98 -5.29 -13.72
C GLN A 148 -31.80 -5.79 -12.52
N ALA A 149 -31.40 -5.46 -11.29
CA ALA A 149 -32.19 -5.77 -10.10
C ALA A 149 -33.40 -4.84 -9.88
N GLY A 150 -33.65 -3.89 -10.80
CA GLY A 150 -34.76 -2.94 -10.75
C GLY A 150 -34.51 -1.74 -9.83
N LEU A 151 -33.27 -1.42 -9.53
CA LEU A 151 -32.87 -0.32 -8.65
C LEU A 151 -32.19 0.81 -9.43
N ALA A 152 -32.27 2.04 -8.92
CA ALA A 152 -31.43 3.13 -9.40
C ALA A 152 -29.97 2.92 -8.93
N CYS A 153 -28.99 3.24 -9.78
CA CYS A 153 -27.59 3.17 -9.41
C CYS A 153 -27.18 4.42 -8.60
N GLU A 154 -27.66 4.47 -7.38
CA GLU A 154 -27.33 5.52 -6.41
C GLU A 154 -26.69 4.91 -5.18
N GLY A 155 -25.70 5.61 -4.58
CA GLY A 155 -25.02 5.12 -3.39
C GLY A 155 -25.95 5.02 -2.18
N PRO A 156 -25.97 3.87 -1.46
CA PRO A 156 -26.80 3.70 -0.27
C PRO A 156 -26.42 4.71 0.81
N GLN A 157 -27.43 5.25 1.50
CA GLN A 157 -27.28 6.27 2.53
C GLN A 157 -27.22 5.67 3.94
N SER A 158 -27.50 4.37 4.07
CA SER A 158 -27.47 3.65 5.35
C SER A 158 -27.04 2.19 5.16
N TRP A 159 -26.72 1.52 6.24
CA TRP A 159 -26.43 0.08 6.24
C TRP A 159 -27.64 -0.76 5.83
N ASP A 160 -28.84 -0.34 6.21
CA ASP A 160 -30.08 -1.03 5.83
C ASP A 160 -30.33 -0.89 4.34
N GLU A 161 -30.08 0.27 3.74
CA GLU A 161 -30.16 0.46 2.29
C GLU A 161 -29.11 -0.37 1.56
N LEU A 162 -27.85 -0.39 2.06
CA LEU A 162 -26.81 -1.22 1.49
C LEU A 162 -27.20 -2.71 1.49
N TYR A 163 -27.71 -3.20 2.62
CA TYR A 163 -28.15 -4.58 2.73
C TYR A 163 -29.33 -4.89 1.78
N SER A 164 -30.34 -4.03 1.76
CA SER A 164 -31.54 -4.19 0.91
C SER A 164 -31.18 -4.16 -0.58
N MET A 165 -30.27 -3.28 -0.98
CA MET A 165 -29.75 -3.22 -2.35
C MET A 165 -29.01 -4.51 -2.71
N ALA A 166 -28.10 -4.97 -1.83
CA ALA A 166 -27.36 -6.20 -2.02
C ALA A 166 -28.29 -7.44 -2.10
N GLU A 167 -29.32 -7.49 -1.26
CA GLU A 167 -30.32 -8.56 -1.26
C GLU A 167 -31.15 -8.55 -2.55
N SER A 168 -31.55 -7.38 -3.03
CA SER A 168 -32.27 -7.23 -4.29
C SER A 168 -31.44 -7.72 -5.48
N VAL A 169 -30.17 -7.33 -5.56
CA VAL A 169 -29.26 -7.82 -6.61
C VAL A 169 -29.17 -9.35 -6.56
N LYS A 170 -28.89 -9.93 -5.40
CA LYS A 170 -28.74 -11.38 -5.25
C LYS A 170 -29.99 -12.14 -5.67
N ASN A 171 -31.18 -11.63 -5.34
CA ASN A 171 -32.42 -12.30 -5.63
C ASN A 171 -32.85 -12.18 -7.10
N ASN A 172 -32.48 -11.09 -7.79
CA ASN A 172 -33.03 -10.78 -9.12
C ASN A 172 -32.02 -10.99 -10.26
N THR A 173 -30.71 -11.06 -9.98
CA THR A 173 -29.66 -11.18 -11.01
C THR A 173 -28.91 -12.50 -10.96
N GLY A 174 -28.86 -13.13 -9.80
CA GLY A 174 -28.00 -14.31 -9.52
C GLY A 174 -26.55 -13.97 -9.18
N ALA A 175 -26.13 -12.71 -9.32
CA ALA A 175 -24.85 -12.23 -8.81
C ALA A 175 -24.92 -12.01 -7.29
N ALA A 176 -23.81 -12.05 -6.57
CA ALA A 176 -23.79 -11.64 -5.19
C ALA A 176 -23.96 -10.10 -5.08
N GLY A 177 -24.72 -9.66 -4.08
CA GLY A 177 -25.01 -8.24 -3.92
C GLY A 177 -23.80 -7.44 -3.49
N ILE A 178 -22.92 -8.04 -2.68
CA ILE A 178 -21.71 -7.38 -2.18
C ILE A 178 -20.53 -8.37 -2.07
N GLY A 179 -19.35 -7.92 -2.41
CA GLY A 179 -18.11 -8.62 -2.17
C GLY A 179 -17.62 -8.37 -0.74
N LEU A 180 -17.45 -9.45 0.03
CA LEU A 180 -17.06 -9.41 1.42
C LEU A 180 -15.73 -10.15 1.63
N THR A 181 -14.77 -9.50 2.29
CA THR A 181 -13.50 -10.12 2.70
C THR A 181 -13.65 -10.72 4.10
N GLY A 182 -13.07 -11.89 4.32
CA GLY A 182 -13.09 -12.55 5.63
C GLY A 182 -11.83 -13.38 5.89
N LYS A 183 -10.92 -13.47 4.90
CA LYS A 183 -9.63 -14.14 5.06
C LYS A 183 -8.82 -13.44 6.13
N ASP A 184 -8.04 -14.21 6.90
CA ASP A 184 -7.06 -13.66 7.85
C ASP A 184 -5.96 -12.90 7.09
N PHE A 185 -6.26 -11.65 6.78
CA PHE A 185 -5.40 -10.73 6.03
C PHE A 185 -5.78 -9.28 6.30
N ASP A 186 -4.87 -8.33 6.06
CA ASP A 186 -5.06 -6.90 6.34
C ASP A 186 -6.25 -6.27 5.61
N ASN A 187 -6.61 -6.77 4.44
CA ASN A 187 -7.74 -6.26 3.68
C ASN A 187 -9.08 -6.50 4.40
N THR A 188 -9.21 -7.59 5.15
CA THR A 188 -10.38 -7.87 5.99
C THR A 188 -10.48 -6.84 7.11
N MET A 189 -9.38 -6.59 7.80
CA MET A 189 -9.32 -5.52 8.81
C MET A 189 -9.71 -4.16 8.20
N HIS A 190 -9.14 -3.79 7.06
CA HIS A 190 -9.46 -2.53 6.40
C HIS A 190 -10.93 -2.43 6.00
N GLN A 191 -11.53 -3.51 5.48
CA GLN A 191 -12.95 -3.51 5.12
C GLN A 191 -13.83 -3.38 6.38
N PHE A 192 -13.55 -4.14 7.43
CA PHE A 192 -14.26 -4.03 8.70
C PHE A 192 -14.18 -2.64 9.30
N LEU A 193 -13.00 -2.01 9.29
CA LEU A 193 -12.81 -0.67 9.85
C LEU A 193 -13.62 0.42 9.14
N ASN A 194 -13.95 0.26 7.84
CA ASN A 194 -14.85 1.21 7.17
C ASN A 194 -16.24 1.18 7.82
N TYR A 195 -16.76 0.00 8.15
CA TYR A 195 -18.03 -0.14 8.85
C TYR A 195 -17.94 0.36 10.29
N LEU A 196 -16.87 -0.01 11.01
CA LEU A 196 -16.68 0.40 12.41
C LEU A 196 -16.66 1.92 12.54
N TYR A 197 -15.86 2.61 11.72
CA TYR A 197 -15.77 4.07 11.78
C TYR A 197 -17.05 4.75 11.28
N SER A 198 -17.76 4.20 10.31
CA SER A 198 -19.06 4.72 9.87
C SER A 198 -20.13 4.60 10.96
N ASN A 199 -19.98 3.65 11.88
CA ASN A 199 -20.85 3.46 13.05
C ASN A 199 -20.39 4.23 14.30
N GLY A 200 -19.43 5.15 14.14
CA GLY A 200 -18.89 5.93 15.27
C GLY A 200 -18.02 5.13 16.25
N GLY A 201 -17.68 3.87 15.93
CA GLY A 201 -16.73 3.08 16.68
C GLY A 201 -15.28 3.45 16.35
N GLN A 202 -14.35 3.01 17.17
CA GLN A 202 -12.91 3.20 16.97
C GLN A 202 -12.10 2.07 17.60
N VAL A 203 -10.87 1.89 17.14
CA VAL A 203 -9.95 0.86 17.66
C VAL A 203 -9.23 1.33 18.92
N ILE A 204 -8.79 2.58 18.89
CA ILE A 204 -8.02 3.23 19.97
C ILE A 204 -8.58 4.63 20.17
N ASP A 205 -8.82 5.00 21.41
CA ASP A 205 -9.11 6.39 21.77
C ASP A 205 -7.84 7.25 21.61
N PRO A 206 -7.83 8.24 20.72
CA PRO A 206 -6.64 9.03 20.45
C PRO A 206 -6.21 9.93 21.62
N ALA A 207 -7.11 10.23 22.56
CA ALA A 207 -6.81 11.09 23.71
C ALA A 207 -6.14 10.29 24.85
N THR A 208 -6.53 9.03 25.04
CA THR A 208 -6.10 8.20 26.16
C THR A 208 -5.19 7.04 25.76
N ASN A 209 -5.09 6.73 24.46
CA ASN A 209 -4.46 5.52 23.90
C ASN A 209 -5.08 4.20 24.43
N ALA A 210 -6.29 4.24 24.97
CA ALA A 210 -7.00 3.06 25.39
C ALA A 210 -7.56 2.30 24.19
N ILE A 211 -7.48 0.97 24.22
CA ILE A 211 -8.14 0.11 23.22
C ILE A 211 -9.66 0.17 23.48
N THR A 212 -10.44 0.46 22.43
CA THR A 212 -11.90 0.66 22.50
C THR A 212 -12.69 -0.35 21.66
N LEU A 213 -12.06 -1.44 21.23
CA LEU A 213 -12.72 -2.50 20.47
C LEU A 213 -13.80 -3.25 21.25
N ASP A 214 -13.75 -3.21 22.57
CA ASP A 214 -14.83 -3.75 23.44
C ASP A 214 -15.90 -2.68 23.64
N SER A 215 -16.70 -2.42 22.61
CA SER A 215 -17.74 -1.39 22.64
C SER A 215 -19.02 -1.88 21.95
N PRO A 216 -20.20 -1.33 22.32
CA PRO A 216 -21.45 -1.63 21.61
C PRO A 216 -21.40 -1.39 20.11
N ASN A 217 -20.72 -0.31 19.66
CA ASN A 217 -20.52 -0.01 18.24
C ASN A 217 -19.76 -1.12 17.53
N THR A 218 -18.75 -1.72 18.19
CA THR A 218 -17.99 -2.83 17.59
C THR A 218 -18.86 -4.08 17.46
N VAL A 219 -19.66 -4.40 18.48
CA VAL A 219 -20.58 -5.53 18.45
C VAL A 219 -21.60 -5.36 17.31
N GLU A 220 -22.27 -4.21 17.25
CA GLU A 220 -23.22 -3.90 16.19
C GLU A 220 -22.58 -3.96 14.79
N THR A 221 -21.34 -3.47 14.66
CA THR A 221 -20.60 -3.55 13.41
C THR A 221 -20.29 -4.97 13.02
N LEU A 222 -19.89 -5.82 13.95
CA LEU A 222 -19.62 -7.25 13.70
C LEU A 222 -20.89 -8.00 13.30
N GLU A 223 -22.01 -7.72 13.96
CA GLU A 223 -23.31 -8.29 13.61
C GLU A 223 -23.74 -7.91 12.19
N PHE A 224 -23.58 -6.62 11.83
CA PHE A 224 -23.88 -6.18 10.48
C PHE A 224 -22.93 -6.79 9.46
N TYR A 225 -21.62 -6.81 9.73
CA TYR A 225 -20.63 -7.43 8.85
C TYR A 225 -20.91 -8.91 8.61
N ALA A 226 -21.28 -9.64 9.66
CA ALA A 226 -21.69 -11.05 9.58
C ALA A 226 -23.01 -11.20 8.79
N LYS A 227 -23.98 -10.27 8.95
CA LYS A 227 -25.24 -10.25 8.19
C LYS A 227 -24.99 -10.10 6.69
N LEU A 228 -24.01 -9.29 6.28
CA LEU A 228 -23.63 -9.12 4.86
C LEU A 228 -23.18 -10.43 4.20
N ALA A 229 -22.71 -11.42 4.96
CA ALA A 229 -22.37 -12.73 4.41
C ALA A 229 -23.55 -13.43 3.73
N ASN A 230 -24.80 -13.15 4.15
CA ASN A 230 -25.99 -13.72 3.54
C ASN A 230 -26.22 -13.21 2.11
N VAL A 231 -25.69 -12.08 1.74
CA VAL A 231 -25.87 -11.43 0.43
C VAL A 231 -24.54 -11.28 -0.34
N SER A 232 -23.45 -11.82 0.21
CA SER A 232 -22.13 -11.82 -0.43
C SER A 232 -21.90 -13.05 -1.31
N GLN A 233 -20.72 -13.09 -1.94
CA GLN A 233 -20.21 -14.29 -2.61
C GLN A 233 -20.08 -15.44 -1.62
N GLU A 234 -20.05 -16.67 -2.12
CA GLU A 234 -19.95 -17.86 -1.30
C GLU A 234 -18.59 -17.92 -0.56
N GLY A 235 -18.63 -18.37 0.72
CA GLY A 235 -17.43 -18.60 1.53
C GLY A 235 -16.58 -17.36 1.80
N PRO A 236 -17.11 -16.23 2.28
CA PRO A 236 -16.38 -14.97 2.42
C PRO A 236 -15.10 -15.08 3.25
N LEU A 237 -14.96 -16.06 4.14
CA LEU A 237 -13.76 -16.30 4.94
C LEU A 237 -12.52 -16.73 4.13
N ALA A 238 -12.69 -17.14 2.88
CA ALA A 238 -11.59 -17.53 2.00
C ALA A 238 -11.06 -16.38 1.12
N TRP A 239 -11.79 -15.26 1.08
CA TRP A 239 -11.56 -14.19 0.11
C TRP A 239 -10.84 -13.00 0.71
N GLU A 240 -9.94 -12.43 -0.10
CA GLU A 240 -9.34 -11.13 0.12
C GLU A 240 -9.67 -10.18 -1.04
N ARG A 241 -9.41 -8.89 -0.87
CA ARG A 241 -9.91 -7.83 -1.77
C ARG A 241 -9.47 -7.97 -3.25
N SER A 242 -8.24 -8.42 -3.52
CA SER A 242 -7.77 -8.53 -4.92
C SER A 242 -8.59 -9.53 -5.72
N GLN A 243 -9.00 -10.62 -5.09
CA GLN A 243 -9.87 -11.61 -5.71
C GLN A 243 -11.30 -11.06 -5.94
N LEU A 244 -11.79 -10.19 -5.04
CA LEU A 244 -13.08 -9.52 -5.26
C LEU A 244 -13.05 -8.58 -6.46
N THR A 245 -11.89 -8.01 -6.81
CA THR A 245 -11.74 -7.19 -8.02
C THR A 245 -12.02 -8.01 -9.29
N GLU A 246 -11.57 -9.26 -9.32
CA GLU A 246 -11.84 -10.17 -10.44
C GLU A 246 -13.33 -10.52 -10.51
N LEU A 247 -13.95 -10.87 -9.37
CA LEU A 247 -15.39 -11.13 -9.32
C LEU A 247 -16.24 -9.93 -9.77
N PHE A 248 -15.80 -8.73 -9.43
CA PHE A 248 -16.48 -7.50 -9.85
C PHE A 248 -16.36 -7.29 -11.36
N ASN A 249 -15.17 -7.47 -11.93
CA ASN A 249 -14.93 -7.37 -13.37
C ASN A 249 -15.67 -8.45 -14.19
N ASP A 250 -15.93 -9.60 -13.57
CA ASP A 250 -16.67 -10.71 -14.18
C ASP A 250 -18.18 -10.66 -13.85
N GLU A 251 -18.67 -9.54 -13.30
CA GLU A 251 -20.07 -9.30 -12.96
C GLU A 251 -20.67 -10.34 -11.99
N GLN A 252 -19.83 -10.97 -11.17
CA GLN A 252 -20.25 -11.94 -10.16
C GLN A 252 -20.63 -11.31 -8.83
N ILE A 253 -20.22 -10.06 -8.59
CA ILE A 253 -20.61 -9.24 -7.45
C ILE A 253 -20.99 -7.84 -7.93
N ALA A 254 -22.03 -7.25 -7.34
CA ALA A 254 -22.49 -5.92 -7.74
C ALA A 254 -21.81 -4.77 -7.01
N MET A 255 -21.35 -4.99 -5.80
CA MET A 255 -20.76 -3.95 -4.97
C MET A 255 -19.55 -4.50 -4.21
N TYR A 256 -18.55 -3.67 -3.92
CA TYR A 256 -17.51 -3.99 -2.94
C TYR A 256 -16.72 -2.75 -2.53
N ILE A 257 -16.02 -2.81 -1.40
CA ILE A 257 -15.16 -1.72 -0.93
C ILE A 257 -13.75 -1.89 -1.51
N ASN A 258 -13.26 -0.85 -2.21
CA ASN A 258 -11.91 -0.82 -2.78
C ASN A 258 -11.26 0.55 -2.58
N GLY A 259 -9.98 0.66 -2.92
CA GLY A 259 -9.22 1.92 -2.94
C GLY A 259 -9.29 2.60 -4.32
N PRO A 260 -8.68 3.81 -4.46
CA PRO A 260 -8.73 4.60 -5.70
C PRO A 260 -8.10 3.91 -6.91
N TRP A 261 -7.20 2.95 -6.69
CA TRP A 261 -6.65 2.09 -7.75
C TRP A 261 -7.71 1.25 -8.45
N GLY A 262 -8.87 1.00 -7.80
CA GLY A 262 -10.00 0.30 -8.41
C GLY A 262 -10.44 0.94 -9.72
N ALA A 263 -10.39 2.26 -9.85
CA ALA A 263 -10.74 2.95 -11.08
C ALA A 263 -9.89 2.49 -12.30
N GLY A 264 -8.62 2.12 -12.07
CA GLY A 264 -7.76 1.58 -13.14
C GLY A 264 -7.81 0.05 -13.28
N GLN A 265 -8.45 -0.64 -12.34
CA GLN A 265 -8.57 -2.11 -12.36
C GLN A 265 -9.88 -2.60 -12.98
N HIS A 266 -10.88 -1.73 -13.08
CA HIS A 266 -12.16 -2.06 -13.66
C HIS A 266 -12.16 -1.79 -15.15
N LYS A 267 -12.92 -2.58 -15.89
CA LYS A 267 -13.14 -2.38 -17.32
C LYS A 267 -13.94 -1.09 -17.53
N GLU A 268 -13.63 -0.38 -18.61
CA GLU A 268 -14.34 0.88 -18.95
C GLU A 268 -15.84 0.69 -19.21
N GLU A 269 -16.28 -0.56 -19.37
CA GLU A 269 -17.64 -0.96 -19.73
C GLU A 269 -18.54 -1.32 -18.52
N LEU A 270 -18.03 -1.14 -17.28
CA LEU A 270 -18.77 -1.47 -16.06
C LEU A 270 -19.43 -0.23 -15.43
#